data_119f79730427e3809ef655fcaba32b53
#
_entry.id   119f79730427e3809ef655fcaba32b53
#
_cell.length_a   1.000
_cell.length_b   1.000
_cell.length_c   1.000
_cell.angle_alpha   90.00
_cell.angle_beta   90.00
_cell.angle_gamma   90.00
#
_symmetry.space_group_name_H-M   'P 1'
#
loop_
_entity.id
_entity.type
_entity.pdbx_description
1 polymer ?
#
loop_
_entity_poly.entity_id
_entity_poly.type
_entity_poly.pdbx_seq_one_letter_code
_entity_poly.pdbx_strand_id
1 'polypeptide(L)'
;MMKVKLNSKIFLFLFFIVALPTFLFSQQSYDITFKIGEIYVDTVVIKSYYGNKTIVIDSLKREKDGSFRLKKDNIHKGIGIFTVGKMDIFTFVFDKENKFEINLDDNWNYLVKGCQENDLYFEFQKANKQIRFLESKTKREIKQNPNANKDSLNNIYNTEVNKFMSFQKEFYKSYPNHIMTKMVKALEDPQIPKEYLNGNQIDTTKKLEFIYYFRTHYWDNFDFSDNRLIATPYFFTKQKTYMNELTMQTSDSIAVAIKDFIEKANQNNGIEYSKYILDYYILMNRKLPFAYNEERFVEIVDRVVSGERTPWISPSEIETMKAEADKIRPLLPEKQFINISEKTLNGKTYNLYDIKTKYTVVYFWSAGCESCKINLDQLETFYKKYKRVYDVEIFSIDLDNNMEESIAFQQKHPFDWIVLKSNSTQLKEKYNLDIEMTPDLYLLDKDKKIINHTPLYNQIEETIRSIEEEE
;
A
#
# COMPACT_ATOMS: atom_id res chain seq x y z
N MET A 1 -45.54 -28.45 6.25
CA MET A 1 -44.33 -28.83 5.51
C MET A 1 -44.19 -27.92 4.30
N MET A 2 -43.60 -26.77 4.46
CA MET A 2 -43.36 -25.81 3.39
C MET A 2 -41.88 -25.85 3.03
N LYS A 3 -41.57 -26.33 1.82
CA LYS A 3 -40.20 -26.39 1.29
C LYS A 3 -39.79 -24.99 0.86
N VAL A 4 -38.92 -24.37 1.63
CA VAL A 4 -38.22 -23.15 1.23
C VAL A 4 -37.19 -23.54 0.17
N LYS A 5 -37.38 -23.09 -1.07
CA LYS A 5 -36.38 -23.15 -2.12
C LYS A 5 -35.36 -22.04 -1.85
N LEU A 6 -34.21 -22.43 -1.37
CA LEU A 6 -33.03 -21.59 -1.28
C LEU A 6 -32.49 -21.35 -2.69
N ASN A 7 -32.76 -20.18 -3.26
CA ASN A 7 -32.11 -19.73 -4.49
C ASN A 7 -30.68 -19.30 -4.14
N SER A 8 -29.74 -20.25 -4.28
CA SER A 8 -28.33 -19.95 -4.20
C SER A 8 -27.86 -19.27 -5.49
N LYS A 9 -28.00 -17.95 -5.58
CA LYS A 9 -27.12 -17.16 -6.42
C LYS A 9 -25.80 -17.07 -5.68
N ILE A 10 -24.94 -18.04 -5.95
CA ILE A 10 -23.53 -18.02 -5.57
C ILE A 10 -22.93 -16.78 -6.24
N PHE A 11 -22.69 -15.76 -5.44
CA PHE A 11 -21.78 -14.68 -5.75
C PHE A 11 -20.44 -15.32 -6.05
N LEU A 12 -20.06 -15.39 -7.31
CA LEU A 12 -18.71 -15.66 -7.71
C LEU A 12 -17.87 -14.42 -7.29
N PHE A 13 -17.53 -14.37 -6.01
CA PHE A 13 -16.31 -13.70 -5.60
C PHE A 13 -15.21 -14.46 -6.35
N LEU A 14 -14.76 -13.89 -7.46
CA LEU A 14 -13.47 -14.20 -8.01
C LEU A 14 -12.44 -13.85 -6.93
N PHE A 15 -12.28 -14.76 -5.97
CA PHE A 15 -11.03 -14.90 -5.26
C PHE A 15 -10.01 -15.06 -6.39
N PHE A 16 -9.29 -14.00 -6.73
CA PHE A 16 -7.97 -14.15 -7.26
C PHE A 16 -7.21 -14.95 -6.20
N ILE A 17 -7.30 -16.25 -6.30
CA ILE A 17 -6.25 -17.11 -5.78
C ILE A 17 -5.04 -16.60 -6.55
N VAL A 18 -4.22 -15.77 -5.88
CA VAL A 18 -2.84 -15.57 -6.28
C VAL A 18 -2.31 -16.99 -6.36
N ALA A 19 -2.32 -17.55 -7.56
CA ALA A 19 -1.55 -18.74 -7.85
C ALA A 19 -0.13 -18.29 -7.56
N LEU A 20 0.33 -18.58 -6.33
CA LEU A 20 1.74 -18.49 -5.99
C LEU A 20 2.42 -19.26 -7.12
N PRO A 21 3.23 -18.60 -7.94
CA PRO A 21 3.90 -19.28 -9.01
C PRO A 21 4.60 -20.47 -8.36
N THR A 22 4.27 -21.68 -8.80
CA THR A 22 5.00 -22.88 -8.44
C THR A 22 6.37 -22.76 -9.12
N PHE A 23 7.25 -21.96 -8.53
CA PHE A 23 8.64 -21.98 -8.91
C PHE A 23 9.15 -23.39 -8.57
N LEU A 24 9.79 -24.02 -9.53
CA LEU A 24 10.73 -25.10 -9.31
C LEU A 24 11.95 -24.56 -8.52
N PHE A 25 11.68 -24.11 -7.31
CA PHE A 25 12.76 -23.96 -6.32
C PHE A 25 13.22 -25.38 -6.01
N SER A 26 14.50 -25.63 -6.10
CA SER A 26 15.12 -26.77 -5.45
C SER A 26 14.47 -26.88 -4.06
N GLN A 27 13.79 -28.00 -3.79
CA GLN A 27 13.12 -28.25 -2.51
C GLN A 27 14.16 -28.20 -1.39
N GLN A 28 14.42 -27.01 -0.88
CA GLN A 28 15.33 -26.82 0.23
C GLN A 28 14.54 -26.94 1.51
N SER A 29 14.75 -28.05 2.23
CA SER A 29 14.17 -28.28 3.55
C SER A 29 15.07 -27.67 4.61
N TYR A 30 14.55 -26.75 5.41
CA TYR A 30 15.25 -26.18 6.55
C TYR A 30 15.05 -27.04 7.79
N ASP A 31 16.15 -27.25 8.54
CA ASP A 31 16.18 -27.89 9.85
C ASP A 31 17.01 -27.02 10.81
N ILE A 32 16.34 -26.08 11.47
CA ILE A 32 16.98 -25.06 12.30
C ILE A 32 16.60 -25.26 13.75
N THR A 33 17.62 -25.30 14.63
CA THR A 33 17.43 -25.40 16.08
C THR A 33 17.74 -24.05 16.73
N PHE A 34 16.82 -23.58 17.57
CA PHE A 34 16.99 -22.37 18.37
C PHE A 34 17.12 -22.76 19.86
N LYS A 35 18.21 -22.38 20.49
CA LYS A 35 18.45 -22.51 21.92
C LYS A 35 18.51 -21.12 22.52
N ILE A 36 17.50 -20.77 23.27
CA ILE A 36 17.31 -19.42 23.79
C ILE A 36 17.34 -19.53 25.33
N GLY A 37 18.24 -18.80 25.98
CA GLY A 37 18.46 -18.85 27.41
C GLY A 37 17.19 -18.66 28.24
N GLU A 38 17.05 -17.62 29.03
CA GLU A 38 15.95 -17.42 30.02
C GLU A 38 14.54 -17.16 29.44
N ILE A 39 14.25 -17.57 28.20
CA ILE A 39 12.90 -17.45 27.64
C ILE A 39 12.07 -18.70 28.01
N TYR A 40 11.22 -18.57 29.03
CA TYR A 40 10.32 -19.63 29.52
C TYR A 40 8.93 -19.53 28.90
N VAL A 41 8.81 -19.93 27.63
CA VAL A 41 7.54 -20.02 26.91
C VAL A 41 7.40 -21.39 26.25
N ASP A 42 6.17 -21.85 26.08
CA ASP A 42 5.89 -23.15 25.47
C ASP A 42 5.90 -23.08 23.93
N THR A 43 5.70 -21.88 23.37
CA THR A 43 5.54 -21.71 21.94
C THR A 43 6.17 -20.40 21.47
N VAL A 44 6.83 -20.46 20.30
CA VAL A 44 7.38 -19.31 19.59
C VAL A 44 6.90 -19.31 18.14
N VAL A 45 6.93 -18.16 17.49
CA VAL A 45 6.52 -18.02 16.10
C VAL A 45 7.72 -17.59 15.25
N ILE A 46 7.93 -18.28 14.14
CA ILE A 46 8.88 -17.88 13.11
C ILE A 46 8.13 -17.17 12.00
N LYS A 47 8.58 -15.97 11.67
CA LYS A 47 8.05 -15.17 10.56
C LYS A 47 9.15 -14.88 9.55
N SER A 48 8.78 -14.40 8.38
CA SER A 48 9.70 -13.80 7.40
C SER A 48 9.09 -12.54 6.82
N TYR A 49 9.91 -11.62 6.32
CA TYR A 49 9.45 -10.48 5.55
C TYR A 49 9.01 -10.91 4.15
N TYR A 50 8.06 -10.18 3.58
CA TYR A 50 7.75 -10.19 2.15
C TYR A 50 7.12 -8.84 1.78
N GLY A 51 7.90 -7.98 1.15
CA GLY A 51 7.49 -6.61 0.87
C GLY A 51 7.05 -5.86 2.13
N ASN A 52 5.79 -5.42 2.17
CA ASN A 52 5.21 -4.66 3.28
C ASN A 52 4.63 -5.51 4.42
N LYS A 53 4.77 -6.84 4.35
CA LYS A 53 4.16 -7.77 5.31
C LYS A 53 5.20 -8.65 5.97
N THR A 54 4.84 -9.15 7.15
CA THR A 54 5.48 -10.32 7.74
C THR A 54 4.56 -11.52 7.58
N ILE A 55 5.12 -12.64 7.12
CA ILE A 55 4.41 -13.90 6.89
C ILE A 55 4.81 -14.87 7.98
N VAL A 56 3.83 -15.51 8.63
CA VAL A 56 4.08 -16.59 9.57
C VAL A 56 4.55 -17.81 8.80
N ILE A 57 5.76 -18.26 9.11
CA ILE A 57 6.37 -19.48 8.56
C ILE A 57 5.89 -20.69 9.34
N ASP A 58 6.03 -20.65 10.67
CA ASP A 58 5.61 -21.75 11.54
C ASP A 58 5.43 -21.28 13.00
N SER A 59 4.75 -22.13 13.79
CA SER A 59 4.64 -21.99 15.24
C SER A 59 5.30 -23.20 15.90
N LEU A 60 6.38 -22.97 16.63
CA LEU A 60 7.23 -24.00 17.19
C LEU A 60 6.90 -24.23 18.67
N LYS A 61 6.73 -25.49 19.04
CA LYS A 61 6.61 -25.90 20.46
C LYS A 61 7.99 -26.14 21.05
N ARG A 62 8.10 -25.89 22.35
CA ARG A 62 9.31 -26.19 23.11
C ARG A 62 9.56 -27.70 23.15
N GLU A 63 10.77 -28.12 22.79
CA GLU A 63 11.20 -29.51 22.87
C GLU A 63 11.58 -29.89 24.33
N LYS A 64 11.78 -31.19 24.60
CA LYS A 64 12.14 -31.69 25.95
C LYS A 64 13.46 -31.16 26.45
N ASP A 65 14.40 -30.85 25.54
CA ASP A 65 15.70 -30.27 25.84
C ASP A 65 15.69 -28.74 25.99
N GLY A 66 14.52 -28.12 25.91
CA GLY A 66 14.31 -26.69 26.03
C GLY A 66 14.48 -25.91 24.73
N SER A 67 14.88 -26.55 23.64
CA SER A 67 15.05 -25.91 22.32
C SER A 67 13.72 -25.75 21.56
N PHE A 68 13.77 -24.97 20.45
CA PHE A 68 12.71 -24.89 19.46
C PHE A 68 13.29 -25.32 18.12
N ARG A 69 12.56 -26.14 17.36
CA ARG A 69 13.05 -26.67 16.09
C ARG A 69 12.10 -26.37 14.94
N LEU A 70 12.62 -25.67 13.92
CA LEU A 70 11.95 -25.43 12.65
C LEU A 70 12.33 -26.51 11.65
N LYS A 71 11.34 -27.28 11.19
CA LYS A 71 11.47 -28.17 10.02
C LYS A 71 10.44 -27.76 9.00
N LYS A 72 10.89 -27.15 7.91
CA LYS A 72 9.98 -26.59 6.91
C LYS A 72 10.63 -26.56 5.53
N ASP A 73 9.84 -26.94 4.54
CA ASP A 73 10.22 -26.87 3.13
C ASP A 73 9.79 -25.53 2.52
N ASN A 74 10.46 -25.12 1.45
CA ASN A 74 10.04 -24.02 0.58
C ASN A 74 9.89 -22.66 1.29
N ILE A 75 10.79 -22.35 2.23
CA ILE A 75 10.87 -21.01 2.82
C ILE A 75 11.54 -20.08 1.81
N HIS A 76 10.92 -18.92 1.56
CA HIS A 76 11.55 -17.88 0.76
C HIS A 76 12.81 -17.36 1.46
N LYS A 77 13.94 -17.32 0.72
CA LYS A 77 15.21 -16.81 1.23
C LYS A 77 15.08 -15.32 1.58
N GLY A 78 15.73 -14.91 2.66
CA GLY A 78 15.67 -13.54 3.16
C GLY A 78 15.81 -13.49 4.68
N ILE A 79 15.17 -12.54 5.32
CA ILE A 79 15.25 -12.32 6.75
C ILE A 79 14.11 -13.02 7.49
N GLY A 80 14.48 -13.97 8.35
CA GLY A 80 13.60 -14.61 9.32
C GLY A 80 13.50 -13.79 10.60
N ILE A 81 12.41 -13.96 11.34
CA ILE A 81 12.14 -13.28 12.60
C ILE A 81 11.73 -14.33 13.63
N PHE A 82 12.43 -14.37 14.75
CA PHE A 82 12.06 -15.17 15.93
C PHE A 82 11.21 -14.33 16.86
N THR A 83 9.96 -14.76 17.09
CA THR A 83 8.95 -13.97 17.81
C THR A 83 8.42 -14.74 19.03
N VAL A 84 8.31 -14.05 20.17
CA VAL A 84 7.71 -14.55 21.41
C VAL A 84 6.46 -13.73 21.73
N GLY A 85 5.31 -14.37 21.72
CA GLY A 85 4.03 -13.64 21.87
C GLY A 85 3.84 -12.60 20.76
N LYS A 86 3.91 -11.30 21.11
CA LYS A 86 3.83 -10.18 20.15
C LYS A 86 5.19 -9.50 19.90
N MET A 87 6.25 -9.95 20.58
CA MET A 87 7.57 -9.30 20.50
C MET A 87 8.48 -10.05 19.55
N ASP A 88 9.04 -9.33 18.60
CA ASP A 88 10.13 -9.81 17.75
C ASP A 88 11.43 -9.72 18.55
N ILE A 89 12.05 -10.86 18.80
CA ILE A 89 13.21 -11.01 19.68
C ILE A 89 14.51 -10.75 18.90
N PHE A 90 14.66 -11.44 17.77
CA PHE A 90 15.80 -11.24 16.87
C PHE A 90 15.45 -11.66 15.45
N THR A 91 16.29 -11.23 14.52
CA THR A 91 16.23 -11.62 13.11
C THR A 91 17.42 -12.49 12.74
N PHE A 92 17.24 -13.34 11.73
CA PHE A 92 18.26 -14.25 11.21
C PHE A 92 18.05 -14.44 9.70
N VAL A 93 18.95 -15.18 9.04
CA VAL A 93 18.94 -15.34 7.58
C VAL A 93 18.51 -16.73 7.18
N PHE A 94 17.56 -16.82 6.25
CA PHE A 94 17.28 -17.99 5.44
C PHE A 94 18.05 -17.87 4.11
N ASP A 95 19.08 -18.73 3.88
CA ASP A 95 19.81 -18.75 2.61
C ASP A 95 20.25 -20.18 2.25
N LYS A 96 21.50 -20.37 1.87
CA LYS A 96 22.03 -21.64 1.33
C LYS A 96 22.14 -22.74 2.39
N GLU A 97 22.65 -22.37 3.56
CA GLU A 97 22.74 -23.30 4.69
C GLU A 97 21.33 -23.50 5.26
N ASN A 98 20.91 -24.74 5.26
CA ASN A 98 19.54 -25.10 5.66
C ASN A 98 19.48 -25.96 6.93
N LYS A 99 20.63 -26.35 7.47
CA LYS A 99 20.75 -27.11 8.72
C LYS A 99 21.76 -26.46 9.66
N PHE A 100 21.25 -25.82 10.71
CA PHE A 100 22.10 -25.07 11.64
C PHE A 100 21.42 -24.86 13.00
N GLU A 101 22.21 -24.37 13.95
CA GLU A 101 21.77 -24.05 15.31
C GLU A 101 22.11 -22.59 15.61
N ILE A 102 21.15 -21.86 16.19
CA ILE A 102 21.33 -20.52 16.74
C ILE A 102 21.14 -20.59 18.24
N ASN A 103 22.20 -20.26 19.00
CA ASN A 103 22.15 -20.13 20.44
C ASN A 103 22.19 -18.65 20.83
N LEU A 104 21.27 -18.23 21.68
CA LEU A 104 21.24 -16.91 22.30
C LEU A 104 21.41 -17.10 23.81
N ASP A 105 22.51 -16.58 24.35
CA ASP A 105 22.77 -16.63 25.79
C ASP A 105 22.04 -15.51 26.55
N ASP A 106 22.11 -15.56 27.88
CA ASP A 106 21.45 -14.59 28.76
C ASP A 106 22.02 -13.16 28.66
N ASN A 107 23.21 -13.01 28.06
CA ASN A 107 23.85 -11.74 27.76
C ASN A 107 23.56 -11.24 26.34
N TRP A 108 22.64 -11.90 25.63
CA TRP A 108 22.28 -11.57 24.25
C TRP A 108 23.44 -11.75 23.23
N ASN A 109 24.37 -12.68 23.50
CA ASN A 109 25.36 -13.08 22.52
C ASN A 109 24.84 -14.23 21.70
N TYR A 110 25.06 -14.14 20.40
CA TYR A 110 24.70 -15.18 19.44
C TYR A 110 25.89 -16.10 19.19
N LEU A 111 25.64 -17.40 19.19
CA LEU A 111 26.57 -18.43 18.73
C LEU A 111 25.85 -19.27 17.66
N VAL A 112 26.35 -19.23 16.44
CA VAL A 112 25.82 -20.01 15.33
C VAL A 112 26.68 -21.23 15.08
N LYS A 113 26.07 -22.38 14.82
CA LYS A 113 26.76 -23.60 14.42
C LYS A 113 26.19 -24.11 13.10
N GLY A 114 27.03 -24.24 12.10
CA GLY A 114 26.67 -24.82 10.81
C GLY A 114 26.07 -23.82 9.79
N CYS A 115 26.22 -22.49 10.03
CA CYS A 115 25.76 -21.46 9.08
C CYS A 115 26.67 -20.23 9.12
N GLN A 116 27.53 -20.09 8.12
CA GLN A 116 28.41 -18.93 8.01
C GLN A 116 27.65 -17.64 7.72
N GLU A 117 26.60 -17.71 6.91
CA GLU A 117 25.76 -16.54 6.59
C GLU A 117 25.18 -15.90 7.85
N ASN A 118 24.64 -16.70 8.78
CA ASN A 118 24.10 -16.19 10.04
C ASN A 118 25.19 -15.75 11.02
N ASP A 119 26.34 -16.39 11.04
CA ASP A 119 27.45 -15.97 11.90
C ASP A 119 27.95 -14.56 11.53
N LEU A 120 28.18 -14.34 10.24
CA LEU A 120 28.53 -13.03 9.68
C LEU A 120 27.41 -12.00 9.86
N TYR A 121 26.14 -12.43 9.75
CA TYR A 121 24.99 -11.56 9.97
C TYR A 121 24.98 -11.01 11.40
N PHE A 122 25.15 -11.87 12.40
CA PHE A 122 25.15 -11.44 13.79
C PHE A 122 26.40 -10.62 14.15
N GLU A 123 27.55 -10.91 13.57
CA GLU A 123 28.76 -10.08 13.72
C GLU A 123 28.50 -8.64 13.24
N PHE A 124 27.93 -8.51 12.03
CA PHE A 124 27.58 -7.21 11.49
C PHE A 124 26.53 -6.48 12.35
N GLN A 125 25.47 -7.17 12.78
CA GLN A 125 24.44 -6.62 13.65
C GLN A 125 24.99 -6.14 14.99
N LYS A 126 25.93 -6.88 15.58
CA LYS A 126 26.62 -6.50 16.82
C LYS A 126 27.39 -5.19 16.65
N ALA A 127 28.18 -5.08 15.60
CA ALA A 127 28.94 -3.86 15.29
C ALA A 127 28.00 -2.66 15.06
N ASN A 128 26.93 -2.83 14.28
CA ASN A 128 25.94 -1.79 14.02
C ASN A 128 25.22 -1.35 15.31
N LYS A 129 24.84 -2.30 16.18
CA LYS A 129 24.19 -2.02 17.48
C LYS A 129 25.11 -1.17 18.39
N GLN A 130 26.39 -1.44 18.40
CA GLN A 130 27.38 -0.68 19.18
C GLN A 130 27.41 0.79 18.73
N ILE A 131 27.44 1.05 17.43
CA ILE A 131 27.44 2.42 16.89
C ILE A 131 26.14 3.16 17.22
N ARG A 132 24.99 2.53 17.05
CA ARG A 132 23.69 3.13 17.40
C ARG A 132 23.56 3.43 18.90
N PHE A 133 24.08 2.56 19.73
CA PHE A 133 24.15 2.78 21.18
C PHE A 133 25.02 3.98 21.52
N LEU A 134 26.21 4.07 20.93
CA LEU A 134 27.13 5.19 21.14
C LEU A 134 26.54 6.52 20.65
N GLU A 135 25.87 6.52 19.51
CA GLU A 135 25.15 7.69 18.99
C GLU A 135 24.08 8.17 19.97
N SER A 136 23.24 7.26 20.43
CA SER A 136 22.17 7.57 21.40
C SER A 136 22.73 8.10 22.72
N LYS A 137 23.82 7.49 23.20
CA LYS A 137 24.52 7.93 24.42
C LYS A 137 25.08 9.33 24.27
N THR A 138 25.82 9.57 23.17
CA THR A 138 26.44 10.87 22.87
C THR A 138 25.38 11.97 22.76
N LYS A 139 24.30 11.74 22.01
CA LYS A 139 23.19 12.70 21.87
C LYS A 139 22.51 13.01 23.23
N ARG A 140 22.31 11.98 24.07
CA ARG A 140 21.70 12.14 25.39
C ARG A 140 22.61 12.96 26.31
N GLU A 141 23.90 12.68 26.35
CA GLU A 141 24.86 13.37 27.20
C GLU A 141 24.99 14.86 26.82
N ILE A 142 25.07 15.15 25.52
CA ILE A 142 25.06 16.55 25.03
C ILE A 142 23.77 17.29 25.42
N LYS A 143 22.61 16.59 25.39
CA LYS A 143 21.31 17.18 25.73
C LYS A 143 21.14 17.42 27.24
N GLN A 144 21.61 16.49 28.07
CA GLN A 144 21.37 16.49 29.52
C GLN A 144 22.44 17.26 30.30
N ASN A 145 23.62 17.42 29.74
CA ASN A 145 24.72 18.15 30.40
C ASN A 145 25.15 19.36 29.58
N PRO A 146 24.65 20.56 29.90
CA PRO A 146 25.00 21.80 29.21
C PRO A 146 26.51 22.11 29.21
N ASN A 147 27.25 21.60 30.21
CA ASN A 147 28.70 21.77 30.36
C ASN A 147 29.52 20.62 29.73
N ALA A 148 28.88 19.66 29.05
CA ALA A 148 29.59 18.60 28.38
C ALA A 148 30.53 19.14 27.30
N ASN A 149 31.73 18.63 27.24
CA ASN A 149 32.65 18.93 26.15
C ASN A 149 32.17 18.25 24.88
N LYS A 150 31.35 18.97 24.10
CA LYS A 150 30.72 18.47 22.86
C LYS A 150 31.73 17.98 21.83
N ASP A 151 32.85 18.68 21.71
CA ASP A 151 33.90 18.35 20.73
C ASP A 151 34.57 17.03 21.12
N SER A 152 34.84 16.81 22.39
CA SER A 152 35.41 15.55 22.88
C SER A 152 34.45 14.39 22.65
N LEU A 153 33.15 14.53 22.96
CA LEU A 153 32.13 13.52 22.76
C LEU A 153 31.92 13.19 21.27
N ASN A 154 31.88 14.22 20.43
CA ASN A 154 31.76 14.05 18.97
C ASN A 154 33.01 13.39 18.38
N ASN A 155 34.22 13.72 18.87
CA ASN A 155 35.45 13.08 18.42
C ASN A 155 35.50 11.59 18.76
N ILE A 156 35.09 11.21 19.96
CA ILE A 156 34.95 9.79 20.34
C ILE A 156 33.97 9.07 19.41
N TYR A 157 32.78 9.64 19.22
CA TYR A 157 31.76 9.09 18.33
C TYR A 157 32.29 8.94 16.90
N ASN A 158 32.85 9.99 16.32
CA ASN A 158 33.40 9.98 14.96
C ASN A 158 34.51 8.97 14.78
N THR A 159 35.35 8.77 15.79
CA THR A 159 36.43 7.74 15.77
C THR A 159 35.80 6.36 15.64
N GLU A 160 34.80 6.03 16.42
CA GLU A 160 34.13 4.71 16.35
C GLU A 160 33.31 4.54 15.07
N VAL A 161 32.68 5.59 14.57
CA VAL A 161 32.01 5.58 13.25
C VAL A 161 32.99 5.28 12.14
N ASN A 162 34.17 5.89 12.14
CA ASN A 162 35.22 5.64 11.14
C ASN A 162 35.72 4.19 11.19
N LYS A 163 35.88 3.63 12.40
CA LYS A 163 36.21 2.19 12.55
C LYS A 163 35.13 1.30 11.96
N PHE A 164 33.86 1.61 12.26
CA PHE A 164 32.74 0.85 11.72
C PHE A 164 32.63 0.97 10.19
N MET A 165 32.83 2.15 9.62
CA MET A 165 32.88 2.33 8.16
C MET A 165 34.01 1.52 7.51
N SER A 166 35.16 1.44 8.16
CA SER A 166 36.30 0.60 7.71
C SER A 166 35.95 -0.88 7.76
N PHE A 167 35.32 -1.33 8.86
CA PHE A 167 34.78 -2.69 8.99
C PHE A 167 33.75 -3.00 7.91
N GLN A 168 32.79 -2.12 7.67
CA GLN A 168 31.78 -2.28 6.62
C GLN A 168 32.43 -2.43 5.24
N LYS A 169 33.37 -1.55 4.91
CA LYS A 169 34.07 -1.59 3.62
C LYS A 169 34.80 -2.91 3.40
N GLU A 170 35.47 -3.42 4.43
CA GLU A 170 36.16 -4.70 4.36
C GLU A 170 35.17 -5.87 4.28
N PHE A 171 34.08 -5.81 5.05
CA PHE A 171 33.02 -6.80 5.01
C PHE A 171 32.39 -6.89 3.60
N TYR A 172 32.06 -5.75 2.97
CA TYR A 172 31.50 -5.75 1.62
C TYR A 172 32.45 -6.28 0.56
N LYS A 173 33.72 -6.02 0.72
CA LYS A 173 34.76 -6.55 -0.18
C LYS A 173 34.93 -8.05 -0.02
N SER A 174 34.95 -8.54 1.23
CA SER A 174 35.15 -9.96 1.55
C SER A 174 33.92 -10.81 1.26
N TYR A 175 32.72 -10.24 1.45
CA TYR A 175 31.44 -10.95 1.33
C TYR A 175 30.44 -10.22 0.40
N PRO A 176 30.78 -10.06 -0.89
CA PRO A 176 29.95 -9.25 -1.82
C PRO A 176 28.55 -9.81 -2.06
N ASN A 177 28.36 -11.12 -1.88
CA ASN A 177 27.08 -11.82 -2.07
C ASN A 177 26.32 -12.09 -0.76
N HIS A 178 26.87 -11.69 0.38
CA HIS A 178 26.20 -11.79 1.66
C HIS A 178 24.98 -10.86 1.68
N ILE A 179 23.87 -11.32 2.28
CA ILE A 179 22.60 -10.55 2.28
C ILE A 179 22.76 -9.17 2.93
N MET A 180 23.59 -9.04 3.98
CA MET A 180 23.88 -7.74 4.59
C MET A 180 24.55 -6.77 3.62
N THR A 181 25.51 -7.23 2.82
CA THR A 181 26.16 -6.42 1.79
C THR A 181 25.12 -5.93 0.77
N LYS A 182 24.26 -6.83 0.31
CA LYS A 182 23.19 -6.49 -0.65
C LYS A 182 22.18 -5.50 -0.05
N MET A 183 21.75 -5.70 1.20
CA MET A 183 20.82 -4.81 1.90
C MET A 183 21.38 -3.40 2.09
N VAL A 184 22.64 -3.29 2.51
CA VAL A 184 23.24 -1.97 2.75
C VAL A 184 23.50 -1.23 1.44
N LYS A 185 24.02 -1.90 0.41
CA LYS A 185 24.16 -1.31 -0.93
C LYS A 185 22.82 -0.84 -1.49
N ALA A 186 21.77 -1.62 -1.30
CA ALA A 186 20.44 -1.25 -1.74
C ALA A 186 19.93 0.07 -1.12
N LEU A 187 20.43 0.44 0.07
CA LEU A 187 20.06 1.70 0.76
C LEU A 187 20.97 2.87 0.41
N GLU A 188 22.09 2.64 -0.26
CA GLU A 188 22.96 3.74 -0.67
C GLU A 188 22.22 4.67 -1.64
N ASP A 189 22.33 5.97 -1.37
CA ASP A 189 21.81 7.00 -2.26
C ASP A 189 22.63 7.08 -3.54
N PRO A 190 22.05 7.56 -4.64
CA PRO A 190 22.79 7.85 -5.86
C PRO A 190 23.92 8.83 -5.58
N GLN A 191 25.06 8.64 -6.26
CA GLN A 191 26.14 9.62 -6.20
C GLN A 191 25.67 10.93 -6.88
N ILE A 192 25.83 12.05 -6.14
CA ILE A 192 25.42 13.38 -6.63
C ILE A 192 26.49 13.95 -7.54
N PRO A 193 26.22 14.16 -8.84
CA PRO A 193 27.14 14.81 -9.75
C PRO A 193 27.48 16.23 -9.29
N LYS A 194 28.74 16.64 -9.51
CA LYS A 194 29.26 17.94 -9.08
C LYS A 194 28.48 19.12 -9.68
N GLU A 195 27.87 18.93 -10.84
CA GLU A 195 27.06 19.94 -11.53
C GLU A 195 25.81 20.37 -10.75
N TYR A 196 25.32 19.52 -9.82
CA TYR A 196 24.20 19.84 -8.93
C TYR A 196 24.64 20.42 -7.59
N LEU A 197 25.93 20.63 -7.39
CA LEU A 197 26.49 21.10 -6.11
C LEU A 197 27.02 22.52 -6.23
N ASN A 198 26.72 23.33 -5.21
CA ASN A 198 27.41 24.58 -4.93
C ASN A 198 28.18 24.39 -3.60
N GLY A 199 29.48 24.11 -3.71
CA GLY A 199 30.28 23.62 -2.58
C GLY A 199 29.82 22.24 -2.14
N ASN A 200 29.41 22.10 -0.88
CA ASN A 200 28.92 20.83 -0.30
C ASN A 200 27.39 20.76 -0.20
N GLN A 201 26.67 21.72 -0.81
CA GLN A 201 25.21 21.79 -0.75
C GLN A 201 24.60 21.67 -2.14
N ILE A 202 23.33 21.24 -2.20
CA ILE A 202 22.58 21.22 -3.47
C ILE A 202 22.40 22.66 -3.98
N ASP A 203 22.73 22.88 -5.24
CA ASP A 203 22.48 24.14 -5.93
C ASP A 203 20.96 24.37 -6.07
N THR A 204 20.45 25.37 -5.36
CA THR A 204 19.01 25.69 -5.35
C THR A 204 18.47 26.10 -6.72
N THR A 205 19.32 26.62 -7.63
CA THR A 205 18.92 26.98 -8.98
C THR A 205 18.67 25.75 -9.85
N LYS A 206 19.27 24.61 -9.51
CA LYS A 206 19.13 23.32 -10.21
C LYS A 206 18.30 22.29 -9.45
N LYS A 207 17.54 22.72 -8.45
CA LYS A 207 16.81 21.84 -7.56
C LYS A 207 15.88 20.86 -8.28
N LEU A 208 15.14 21.30 -9.30
CA LEU A 208 14.22 20.43 -10.05
C LEU A 208 14.97 19.38 -10.88
N GLU A 209 16.06 19.79 -11.55
CA GLU A 209 16.92 18.87 -12.33
C GLU A 209 17.56 17.83 -11.41
N PHE A 210 18.03 18.28 -10.23
CA PHE A 210 18.57 17.38 -9.20
C PHE A 210 17.53 16.37 -8.71
N ILE A 211 16.28 16.79 -8.40
CA ILE A 211 15.22 15.87 -7.97
C ILE A 211 14.94 14.85 -9.06
N TYR A 212 14.88 15.27 -10.31
CA TYR A 212 14.69 14.37 -11.45
C TYR A 212 15.85 13.36 -11.57
N TYR A 213 17.11 13.85 -11.52
CA TYR A 213 18.31 13.00 -11.52
C TYR A 213 18.25 11.98 -10.37
N PHE A 214 18.03 12.45 -9.13
CA PHE A 214 18.01 11.60 -7.94
C PHE A 214 16.95 10.50 -8.05
N ARG A 215 15.74 10.84 -8.50
CA ARG A 215 14.66 9.88 -8.71
C ARG A 215 15.01 8.82 -9.76
N THR A 216 15.57 9.21 -10.89
CA THR A 216 15.90 8.29 -11.99
C THR A 216 17.04 7.34 -11.63
N HIS A 217 17.95 7.78 -10.74
CA HIS A 217 19.08 6.99 -10.26
C HIS A 217 18.86 6.31 -8.91
N TYR A 218 17.70 6.50 -8.29
CA TYR A 218 17.42 6.02 -6.94
C TYR A 218 17.58 4.50 -6.75
N TRP A 219 17.37 3.74 -7.80
CA TRP A 219 17.45 2.29 -7.82
C TRP A 219 18.78 1.74 -8.34
N ASP A 220 19.78 2.56 -8.66
CA ASP A 220 21.02 2.10 -9.29
C ASP A 220 21.84 1.15 -8.40
N ASN A 221 21.80 1.36 -7.09
CA ASN A 221 22.49 0.52 -6.11
C ASN A 221 21.65 -0.69 -5.65
N PHE A 222 20.44 -0.89 -6.20
CA PHE A 222 19.56 -2.00 -5.84
C PHE A 222 19.75 -3.19 -6.81
N ASP A 223 20.10 -4.34 -6.27
CA ASP A 223 20.27 -5.57 -7.06
C ASP A 223 18.95 -6.30 -7.27
N PHE A 224 18.25 -5.97 -8.35
CA PHE A 224 16.98 -6.62 -8.72
C PHE A 224 17.12 -8.12 -9.05
N SER A 225 18.34 -8.62 -9.33
CA SER A 225 18.55 -10.04 -9.58
C SER A 225 18.55 -10.88 -8.30
N ASP A 226 18.69 -10.25 -7.13
CA ASP A 226 18.71 -10.92 -5.82
C ASP A 226 17.33 -10.91 -5.16
N ASN A 227 16.52 -11.93 -5.43
CA ASN A 227 15.15 -12.05 -4.89
C ASN A 227 15.09 -12.12 -3.35
N ARG A 228 16.21 -12.31 -2.63
CA ARG A 228 16.23 -12.28 -1.17
C ARG A 228 15.85 -10.90 -0.62
N LEU A 229 16.16 -9.83 -1.36
CA LEU A 229 15.92 -8.46 -0.90
C LEU A 229 14.42 -8.13 -0.75
N ILE A 230 13.51 -8.78 -1.48
CA ILE A 230 12.06 -8.59 -1.31
C ILE A 230 11.59 -9.10 0.07
N ALA A 231 12.30 -10.09 0.61
CA ALA A 231 12.08 -10.66 1.93
C ALA A 231 12.94 -9.99 3.00
N THR A 232 13.13 -8.68 2.89
CA THR A 232 13.82 -7.82 3.87
C THR A 232 12.99 -6.57 4.17
N PRO A 233 13.17 -5.92 5.33
CA PRO A 233 12.48 -4.67 5.63
C PRO A 233 12.95 -3.50 4.74
N TYR A 234 14.10 -3.62 4.09
CA TYR A 234 14.74 -2.53 3.36
C TYR A 234 14.11 -2.28 1.99
N PHE A 235 13.67 -3.32 1.30
CA PHE A 235 12.99 -3.16 0.00
C PHE A 235 11.74 -2.29 0.13
N PHE A 236 10.86 -2.62 1.07
CA PHE A 236 9.63 -1.85 1.25
C PHE A 236 9.91 -0.41 1.71
N THR A 237 10.90 -0.21 2.59
CA THR A 237 11.31 1.13 3.02
C THR A 237 11.79 1.96 1.81
N LYS A 238 12.66 1.39 0.97
CA LYS A 238 13.15 2.07 -0.24
C LYS A 238 12.03 2.36 -1.23
N GLN A 239 11.12 1.40 -1.45
CA GLN A 239 9.93 1.58 -2.29
C GLN A 239 9.04 2.70 -1.77
N LYS A 240 8.79 2.74 -0.45
CA LYS A 240 7.97 3.79 0.16
C LYS A 240 8.56 5.18 -0.04
N THR A 241 9.87 5.34 0.16
CA THR A 241 10.55 6.63 -0.11
C THR A 241 10.43 7.01 -1.58
N TYR A 242 10.69 6.09 -2.51
CA TYR A 242 10.57 6.35 -3.95
C TYR A 242 9.17 6.81 -4.34
N MET A 243 8.14 6.11 -3.86
CA MET A 243 6.76 6.39 -4.25
C MET A 243 6.12 7.55 -3.51
N ASN A 244 6.46 7.80 -2.22
CA ASN A 244 5.79 8.81 -1.42
C ASN A 244 6.57 10.13 -1.32
N GLU A 245 7.91 10.08 -1.42
CA GLU A 245 8.76 11.26 -1.20
C GLU A 245 9.39 11.77 -2.49
N LEU A 246 9.70 10.88 -3.44
CA LEU A 246 10.35 11.22 -4.70
C LEU A 246 9.39 11.25 -5.91
N THR A 247 8.14 10.85 -5.72
CA THR A 247 7.11 10.85 -6.77
C THR A 247 6.00 11.83 -6.41
N MET A 248 5.58 12.65 -7.37
CA MET A 248 4.40 13.51 -7.19
C MET A 248 3.17 12.63 -6.94
N GLN A 249 2.31 13.07 -6.00
CA GLN A 249 1.16 12.27 -5.55
C GLN A 249 -0.06 12.45 -6.46
N THR A 250 0.15 12.57 -7.78
CA THR A 250 -0.89 12.53 -8.80
C THR A 250 -1.00 11.13 -9.38
N SER A 251 -2.17 10.76 -9.90
CA SER A 251 -2.44 9.41 -10.41
C SER A 251 -1.52 9.02 -11.57
N ASP A 252 -1.29 9.94 -12.51
CA ASP A 252 -0.39 9.76 -13.65
C ASP A 252 1.07 9.61 -13.21
N SER A 253 1.55 10.45 -12.28
CA SER A 253 2.95 10.39 -11.80
C SER A 253 3.25 9.10 -11.07
N ILE A 254 2.29 8.58 -10.29
CA ILE A 254 2.42 7.28 -9.63
C ILE A 254 2.44 6.15 -10.66
N ALA A 255 1.56 6.17 -11.66
CA ALA A 255 1.56 5.16 -12.72
C ALA A 255 2.88 5.18 -13.53
N VAL A 256 3.41 6.37 -13.85
CA VAL A 256 4.73 6.52 -14.47
C VAL A 256 5.84 5.95 -13.58
N ALA A 257 5.81 6.23 -12.27
CA ALA A 257 6.82 5.71 -11.34
C ALA A 257 6.78 4.17 -11.24
N ILE A 258 5.58 3.57 -11.25
CA ILE A 258 5.41 2.11 -11.28
C ILE A 258 5.95 1.53 -12.60
N LYS A 259 5.65 2.18 -13.72
CA LYS A 259 6.14 1.79 -15.03
C LYS A 259 7.67 1.79 -15.06
N ASP A 260 8.30 2.92 -14.67
CA ASP A 260 9.75 3.09 -14.67
C ASP A 260 10.43 2.03 -13.77
N PHE A 261 9.84 1.76 -12.59
CA PHE A 261 10.32 0.71 -11.69
C PHE A 261 10.25 -0.68 -12.34
N ILE A 262 9.11 -1.04 -12.95
CA ILE A 262 8.92 -2.36 -13.58
C ILE A 262 9.88 -2.54 -14.77
N GLU A 263 10.05 -1.52 -15.60
CA GLU A 263 11.00 -1.57 -16.72
C GLU A 263 12.42 -1.80 -16.22
N LYS A 264 12.85 -1.06 -15.19
CA LYS A 264 14.18 -1.22 -14.59
C LYS A 264 14.36 -2.59 -13.93
N ALA A 265 13.36 -3.06 -13.20
CA ALA A 265 13.40 -4.38 -12.56
C ALA A 265 13.45 -5.50 -13.60
N ASN A 266 12.62 -5.47 -14.64
CA ASN A 266 12.59 -6.49 -15.69
C ASN A 266 13.91 -6.56 -16.47
N GLN A 267 14.53 -5.41 -16.78
CA GLN A 267 15.86 -5.34 -17.43
C GLN A 267 16.98 -5.98 -16.58
N ASN A 268 16.79 -6.06 -15.27
CA ASN A 268 17.74 -6.60 -14.31
C ASN A 268 17.30 -7.93 -13.69
N ASN A 269 16.48 -8.72 -14.39
CA ASN A 269 15.96 -10.03 -13.95
C ASN A 269 15.11 -9.99 -12.67
N GLY A 270 14.53 -8.85 -12.34
CA GLY A 270 13.77 -8.60 -11.11
C GLY A 270 12.25 -8.76 -11.26
N ILE A 271 11.78 -9.76 -11.98
CA ILE A 271 10.34 -9.96 -12.28
C ILE A 271 9.49 -10.09 -11.00
N GLU A 272 10.05 -10.62 -9.91
CA GLU A 272 9.35 -10.74 -8.64
C GLU A 272 9.03 -9.37 -8.02
N TYR A 273 9.94 -8.41 -8.13
CA TYR A 273 9.72 -7.03 -7.69
C TYR A 273 8.66 -6.34 -8.55
N SER A 274 8.68 -6.61 -9.86
CA SER A 274 7.69 -6.08 -10.80
C SER A 274 6.28 -6.57 -10.48
N LYS A 275 6.12 -7.88 -10.22
CA LYS A 275 4.86 -8.47 -9.74
C LYS A 275 4.41 -7.84 -8.45
N TYR A 276 5.31 -7.79 -7.45
CA TYR A 276 4.99 -7.26 -6.14
C TYR A 276 4.49 -5.81 -6.20
N ILE A 277 5.19 -4.92 -6.91
CA ILE A 277 4.82 -3.51 -6.96
C ILE A 277 3.47 -3.31 -7.66
N LEU A 278 3.24 -4.02 -8.75
CA LEU A 278 1.99 -3.93 -9.49
C LEU A 278 0.82 -4.45 -8.64
N ASP A 279 0.96 -5.63 -8.04
CA ASP A 279 -0.07 -6.21 -7.16
C ASP A 279 -0.36 -5.31 -5.96
N TYR A 280 0.69 -4.75 -5.35
CA TYR A 280 0.54 -3.83 -4.22
C TYR A 280 -0.32 -2.62 -4.59
N TYR A 281 -0.03 -1.94 -5.70
CA TYR A 281 -0.76 -0.74 -6.10
C TYR A 281 -2.15 -1.04 -6.66
N ILE A 282 -2.34 -2.11 -7.41
CA ILE A 282 -3.68 -2.53 -7.88
C ILE A 282 -4.56 -2.93 -6.70
N LEU A 283 -4.06 -3.77 -5.76
CA LEU A 283 -4.84 -4.20 -4.60
C LEU A 283 -5.15 -3.05 -3.63
N MET A 284 -4.24 -2.10 -3.46
CA MET A 284 -4.49 -0.92 -2.64
C MET A 284 -5.58 -0.04 -3.24
N ASN A 285 -5.60 0.13 -4.55
CA ASN A 285 -6.61 0.93 -5.24
C ASN A 285 -8.01 0.28 -5.22
N ARG A 286 -8.08 -1.06 -5.26
CA ARG A 286 -9.36 -1.80 -5.19
C ARG A 286 -10.00 -1.82 -3.79
N LYS A 287 -9.24 -1.59 -2.73
CA LYS A 287 -9.75 -1.67 -1.34
C LYS A 287 -10.49 -0.42 -0.87
N LEU A 288 -10.33 0.68 -1.55
CA LEU A 288 -10.90 1.97 -1.17
C LEU A 288 -11.58 2.59 -2.39
N PRO A 289 -12.92 2.57 -2.47
CA PRO A 289 -13.67 3.21 -3.55
C PRO A 289 -13.64 4.73 -3.37
N PHE A 290 -12.60 5.37 -3.88
CA PHE A 290 -12.47 6.83 -3.93
C PHE A 290 -12.03 7.23 -5.34
N ALA A 291 -12.55 8.33 -5.85
CA ALA A 291 -12.24 8.84 -7.18
C ALA A 291 -10.73 8.87 -7.51
N TYR A 292 -9.91 9.24 -6.53
CA TYR A 292 -8.45 9.24 -6.65
C TYR A 292 -7.85 7.84 -6.88
N ASN A 293 -8.44 6.79 -6.29
CA ASN A 293 -7.98 5.41 -6.48
C ASN A 293 -8.44 4.84 -7.82
N GLU A 294 -9.63 5.24 -8.28
CA GLU A 294 -10.17 4.85 -9.57
C GLU A 294 -9.36 5.46 -10.72
N GLU A 295 -9.05 6.76 -10.64
CA GLU A 295 -8.17 7.43 -11.60
C GLU A 295 -6.80 6.77 -11.63
N ARG A 296 -6.20 6.48 -10.47
CA ARG A 296 -4.92 5.78 -10.38
C ARG A 296 -4.98 4.38 -10.97
N PHE A 297 -6.06 3.64 -10.75
CA PHE A 297 -6.25 2.32 -11.37
C PHE A 297 -6.27 2.43 -12.90
N VAL A 298 -7.04 3.37 -13.45
CA VAL A 298 -7.10 3.62 -14.89
C VAL A 298 -5.71 3.98 -15.44
N GLU A 299 -4.99 4.88 -14.80
CA GLU A 299 -3.65 5.28 -15.19
C GLU A 299 -2.64 4.11 -15.13
N ILE A 300 -2.73 3.24 -14.12
CA ILE A 300 -1.89 2.03 -14.02
C ILE A 300 -2.22 1.07 -15.17
N VAL A 301 -3.50 0.81 -15.43
CA VAL A 301 -3.89 -0.09 -16.52
C VAL A 301 -3.40 0.44 -17.86
N ASP A 302 -3.57 1.73 -18.13
CA ASP A 302 -3.21 2.33 -19.42
C ASP A 302 -1.70 2.37 -19.66
N ARG A 303 -0.92 2.72 -18.62
CA ARG A 303 0.51 2.98 -18.78
C ARG A 303 1.40 1.80 -18.46
N VAL A 304 0.93 0.88 -17.59
CA VAL A 304 1.77 -0.19 -17.05
C VAL A 304 1.39 -1.55 -17.63
N VAL A 305 0.09 -1.89 -17.67
CA VAL A 305 -0.36 -3.24 -18.02
C VAL A 305 -0.27 -3.48 -19.53
N SER A 306 0.62 -4.40 -19.92
CA SER A 306 0.77 -4.84 -21.32
C SER A 306 1.43 -6.21 -21.37
N GLY A 307 1.19 -6.99 -22.43
CA GLY A 307 1.81 -8.30 -22.60
C GLY A 307 3.35 -8.28 -22.60
N GLU A 308 3.95 -7.19 -23.04
CA GLU A 308 5.40 -7.01 -23.06
C GLU A 308 5.96 -6.65 -21.67
N ARG A 309 5.33 -5.70 -21.00
CA ARG A 309 5.83 -5.16 -19.72
C ARG A 309 5.44 -6.03 -18.52
N THR A 310 4.28 -6.66 -18.61
CA THR A 310 3.72 -7.53 -17.57
C THR A 310 3.47 -8.96 -18.09
N PRO A 311 4.52 -9.68 -18.55
CA PRO A 311 4.36 -10.97 -19.24
C PRO A 311 3.81 -12.09 -18.35
N TRP A 312 3.71 -11.87 -17.05
CA TRP A 312 3.09 -12.81 -16.11
C TRP A 312 1.57 -12.66 -16.00
N ILE A 313 0.98 -11.61 -16.60
CA ILE A 313 -0.47 -11.44 -16.67
C ILE A 313 -0.97 -12.04 -17.97
N SER A 314 -1.96 -12.90 -17.90
CA SER A 314 -2.54 -13.51 -19.10
C SER A 314 -3.25 -12.47 -19.97
N PRO A 315 -3.33 -12.70 -21.30
CA PRO A 315 -4.07 -11.80 -22.20
C PRO A 315 -5.52 -11.56 -21.76
N SER A 316 -6.20 -12.58 -21.25
CA SER A 316 -7.59 -12.48 -20.77
C SER A 316 -7.71 -11.63 -19.51
N GLU A 317 -6.73 -11.67 -18.60
CA GLU A 317 -6.69 -10.80 -17.42
C GLU A 317 -6.42 -9.35 -17.82
N ILE A 318 -5.52 -9.12 -18.78
CA ILE A 318 -5.27 -7.78 -19.33
C ILE A 318 -6.55 -7.19 -19.94
N GLU A 319 -7.29 -7.97 -20.73
CA GLU A 319 -8.58 -7.54 -21.30
C GLU A 319 -9.62 -7.23 -20.22
N THR A 320 -9.68 -8.05 -19.18
CA THR A 320 -10.57 -7.81 -18.03
C THR A 320 -10.24 -6.49 -17.31
N MET A 321 -8.96 -6.23 -17.05
CA MET A 321 -8.52 -4.99 -16.40
C MET A 321 -8.82 -3.76 -17.27
N LYS A 322 -8.62 -3.86 -18.58
CA LYS A 322 -8.95 -2.79 -19.53
C LYS A 322 -10.45 -2.52 -19.56
N ALA A 323 -11.27 -3.57 -19.62
CA ALA A 323 -12.73 -3.43 -19.61
C ALA A 323 -13.24 -2.81 -18.29
N GLU A 324 -12.59 -3.09 -17.16
CA GLU A 324 -12.88 -2.44 -15.87
C GLU A 324 -12.48 -0.95 -15.92
N ALA A 325 -11.29 -0.64 -16.42
CA ALA A 325 -10.84 0.74 -16.59
C ALA A 325 -11.75 1.55 -17.52
N ASP A 326 -12.25 0.95 -18.60
CA ASP A 326 -13.16 1.60 -19.56
C ASP A 326 -14.53 1.92 -18.96
N LYS A 327 -15.00 1.15 -17.97
CA LYS A 327 -16.23 1.49 -17.22
C LYS A 327 -16.01 2.66 -16.25
N ILE A 328 -14.84 2.74 -15.64
CA ILE A 328 -14.49 3.78 -14.67
C ILE A 328 -14.20 5.12 -15.37
N ARG A 329 -13.51 5.09 -16.51
CA ARG A 329 -13.01 6.28 -17.23
C ARG A 329 -14.03 7.39 -17.45
N PRO A 330 -15.32 7.12 -17.82
CA PRO A 330 -16.33 8.15 -17.99
C PRO A 330 -16.78 8.81 -16.68
N LEU A 331 -16.47 8.19 -15.53
CA LEU A 331 -16.91 8.62 -14.20
C LEU A 331 -15.79 9.30 -13.40
N LEU A 332 -14.63 9.55 -14.03
CA LEU A 332 -13.50 10.26 -13.41
C LEU A 332 -13.77 11.78 -13.32
N PRO A 333 -13.10 12.51 -12.41
CA PRO A 333 -13.15 13.97 -12.33
C PRO A 333 -12.94 14.64 -13.69
N GLU A 334 -13.53 15.82 -13.88
CA GLU A 334 -13.57 16.61 -15.13
C GLU A 334 -14.36 15.97 -16.29
N LYS A 335 -14.85 14.74 -16.15
CA LYS A 335 -15.73 14.10 -17.14
C LYS A 335 -17.18 14.58 -16.98
N GLN A 336 -17.87 14.63 -18.11
CA GLN A 336 -19.28 14.95 -18.17
C GLN A 336 -20.10 13.78 -17.56
N PHE A 337 -20.80 14.02 -16.45
CA PHE A 337 -21.67 13.00 -15.88
C PHE A 337 -22.86 12.72 -16.81
N ILE A 338 -23.31 11.48 -16.85
CA ILE A 338 -24.40 11.07 -17.73
C ILE A 338 -25.72 11.71 -17.33
N ASN A 339 -26.54 12.12 -18.30
CA ASN A 339 -27.86 12.66 -18.02
C ASN A 339 -28.85 11.57 -17.61
N ILE A 340 -29.16 11.51 -16.32
CA ILE A 340 -30.15 10.57 -15.77
C ILE A 340 -31.55 11.21 -15.83
N SER A 341 -32.49 10.46 -16.37
CA SER A 341 -33.92 10.84 -16.44
C SER A 341 -34.77 9.72 -15.87
N GLU A 342 -35.19 9.87 -14.62
CA GLU A 342 -35.97 8.87 -13.89
C GLU A 342 -37.18 9.49 -13.20
N LYS A 343 -38.07 8.64 -12.66
CA LYS A 343 -39.30 9.05 -12.00
C LYS A 343 -39.17 9.00 -10.48
N THR A 344 -39.87 9.91 -9.83
CA THR A 344 -40.17 9.84 -8.39
C THR A 344 -41.24 8.77 -8.12
N LEU A 345 -41.45 8.40 -6.86
CA LEU A 345 -42.49 7.46 -6.46
C LEU A 345 -43.93 7.93 -6.88
N ASN A 346 -44.15 9.25 -6.99
CA ASN A 346 -45.41 9.81 -7.44
C ASN A 346 -45.51 9.98 -8.97
N GLY A 347 -44.55 9.44 -9.74
CA GLY A 347 -44.57 9.37 -11.20
C GLY A 347 -44.04 10.62 -11.94
N LYS A 348 -43.59 11.66 -11.25
CA LYS A 348 -43.03 12.85 -11.88
C LYS A 348 -41.61 12.54 -12.35
N THR A 349 -41.31 12.85 -13.62
CA THR A 349 -39.98 12.68 -14.23
C THR A 349 -39.12 13.92 -13.98
N TYR A 350 -37.84 13.69 -13.66
CA TYR A 350 -36.80 14.73 -13.57
C TYR A 350 -35.60 14.32 -14.38
N ASN A 351 -34.97 15.31 -15.03
CA ASN A 351 -33.69 15.15 -15.72
C ASN A 351 -32.58 15.84 -14.94
N LEU A 352 -31.46 15.19 -14.80
CA LEU A 352 -30.29 15.75 -14.11
C LEU A 352 -29.81 17.06 -14.75
N TYR A 353 -29.82 17.15 -16.10
CA TYR A 353 -29.38 18.35 -16.83
C TYR A 353 -30.33 19.54 -16.77
N ASP A 354 -31.54 19.35 -16.28
CA ASP A 354 -32.48 20.45 -16.05
C ASP A 354 -32.20 21.22 -14.75
N ILE A 355 -31.38 20.67 -13.87
CA ILE A 355 -30.92 21.32 -12.63
C ILE A 355 -29.85 22.37 -12.96
N LYS A 356 -30.10 23.63 -12.53
CA LYS A 356 -29.24 24.78 -12.91
C LYS A 356 -28.49 25.40 -11.74
N THR A 357 -28.32 24.65 -10.66
CA THR A 357 -27.52 25.06 -9.52
C THR A 357 -26.02 25.03 -9.78
N LYS A 358 -25.21 25.81 -9.01
CA LYS A 358 -23.75 25.83 -9.08
C LYS A 358 -23.18 24.44 -8.84
N TYR A 359 -23.74 23.71 -7.85
CA TYR A 359 -23.38 22.35 -7.54
C TYR A 359 -24.60 21.42 -7.58
N THR A 360 -24.36 20.17 -7.96
CA THR A 360 -25.37 19.11 -7.86
C THR A 360 -24.75 17.89 -7.21
N VAL A 361 -25.35 17.42 -6.11
CA VAL A 361 -24.95 16.14 -5.48
C VAL A 361 -25.84 15.05 -6.05
N VAL A 362 -25.28 14.13 -6.83
CA VAL A 362 -25.96 12.90 -7.25
C VAL A 362 -25.70 11.84 -6.20
N TYR A 363 -26.76 11.28 -5.61
CA TYR A 363 -26.66 10.34 -4.51
C TYR A 363 -27.42 9.05 -4.80
N PHE A 364 -26.68 7.94 -4.91
CA PHE A 364 -27.25 6.60 -5.05
C PHE A 364 -27.32 5.93 -3.67
N TRP A 365 -28.50 5.44 -3.32
CA TRP A 365 -28.77 4.89 -1.99
C TRP A 365 -29.83 3.79 -2.02
N SER A 366 -30.03 3.10 -0.89
CA SER A 366 -31.08 2.11 -0.69
C SER A 366 -31.67 2.25 0.70
N ALA A 367 -32.98 2.08 0.83
CA ALA A 367 -33.71 2.14 2.10
C ALA A 367 -33.22 1.08 3.11
N GLY A 368 -32.75 -0.08 2.63
CA GLY A 368 -32.18 -1.14 3.46
C GLY A 368 -30.72 -0.93 3.88
N CYS A 369 -30.05 0.13 3.40
CA CYS A 369 -28.62 0.38 3.62
C CYS A 369 -28.39 1.28 4.85
N GLU A 370 -27.82 0.76 5.93
CA GLU A 370 -27.60 1.53 7.17
C GLU A 370 -26.60 2.70 6.99
N SER A 371 -25.50 2.50 6.25
CA SER A 371 -24.55 3.58 5.94
C SER A 371 -25.18 4.68 5.09
N CYS A 372 -26.14 4.33 4.22
CA CYS A 372 -26.90 5.29 3.44
C CYS A 372 -27.78 6.19 4.33
N LYS A 373 -28.42 5.63 5.36
CA LYS A 373 -29.23 6.40 6.32
C LYS A 373 -28.39 7.43 7.05
N ILE A 374 -27.19 7.07 7.48
CA ILE A 374 -26.26 8.01 8.13
C ILE A 374 -25.90 9.16 7.19
N ASN A 375 -25.60 8.86 5.93
CA ASN A 375 -25.32 9.90 4.93
C ASN A 375 -26.55 10.77 4.64
N LEU A 376 -27.77 10.21 4.62
CA LEU A 376 -29.01 10.96 4.41
C LEU A 376 -29.22 12.01 5.50
N ASP A 377 -29.04 11.65 6.78
CA ASP A 377 -29.17 12.58 7.92
C ASP A 377 -28.16 13.73 7.83
N GLN A 378 -26.94 13.41 7.41
CA GLN A 378 -25.87 14.40 7.22
C GLN A 378 -26.14 15.31 6.02
N LEU A 379 -26.58 14.73 4.88
CA LEU A 379 -26.99 15.48 3.69
C LEU A 379 -28.17 16.40 3.97
N GLU A 380 -29.13 15.96 4.78
CA GLU A 380 -30.27 16.79 5.17
C GLU A 380 -29.83 18.02 5.96
N THR A 381 -28.94 17.81 6.92
CA THR A 381 -28.34 18.89 7.73
C THR A 381 -27.57 19.89 6.86
N PHE A 382 -26.74 19.37 5.96
CA PHE A 382 -25.99 20.17 5.00
C PHE A 382 -26.91 20.96 4.06
N TYR A 383 -27.91 20.29 3.47
CA TYR A 383 -28.79 20.89 2.50
C TYR A 383 -29.64 22.04 3.10
N LYS A 384 -30.19 21.83 4.30
CA LYS A 384 -30.91 22.88 5.02
C LYS A 384 -30.04 24.11 5.29
N LYS A 385 -28.78 23.92 5.59
CA LYS A 385 -27.83 24.98 5.91
C LYS A 385 -27.26 25.69 4.68
N TYR A 386 -26.92 24.94 3.65
CA TYR A 386 -26.07 25.43 2.55
C TYR A 386 -26.75 25.50 1.17
N LYS A 387 -27.99 24.98 1.01
CA LYS A 387 -28.73 25.03 -0.27
C LYS A 387 -28.64 26.39 -0.97
N ARG A 388 -28.89 27.47 -0.22
CA ARG A 388 -28.89 28.84 -0.76
C ARG A 388 -27.51 29.51 -0.71
N VAL A 389 -26.66 29.08 0.18
CA VAL A 389 -25.30 29.65 0.37
C VAL A 389 -24.41 29.24 -0.77
N TYR A 390 -24.39 27.96 -1.08
CA TYR A 390 -23.55 27.37 -2.13
C TYR A 390 -24.30 27.09 -3.43
N ASP A 391 -25.57 27.44 -3.53
CA ASP A 391 -26.44 27.11 -4.68
C ASP A 391 -26.31 25.63 -5.07
N VAL A 392 -26.64 24.73 -4.12
CA VAL A 392 -26.55 23.28 -4.28
C VAL A 392 -27.92 22.61 -4.34
N GLU A 393 -28.08 21.64 -5.23
CA GLU A 393 -29.24 20.74 -5.29
C GLU A 393 -28.79 19.28 -5.07
N ILE A 394 -29.64 18.48 -4.44
CA ILE A 394 -29.45 17.04 -4.29
C ILE A 394 -30.38 16.30 -5.25
N PHE A 395 -29.80 15.46 -6.08
CA PHE A 395 -30.49 14.59 -7.02
C PHE A 395 -30.24 13.14 -6.58
N SER A 396 -31.12 12.64 -5.71
CA SER A 396 -30.91 11.31 -5.12
C SER A 396 -31.73 10.23 -5.84
N ILE A 397 -31.19 9.02 -5.90
CA ILE A 397 -31.78 7.89 -6.60
C ILE A 397 -31.81 6.70 -5.63
N ASP A 398 -33.01 6.31 -5.24
CA ASP A 398 -33.26 5.12 -4.43
C ASP A 398 -33.22 3.89 -5.31
N LEU A 399 -32.24 3.02 -5.02
CA LEU A 399 -31.96 1.77 -5.76
C LEU A 399 -32.53 0.52 -5.07
N ASP A 400 -33.30 0.68 -3.99
CA ASP A 400 -33.82 -0.48 -3.28
C ASP A 400 -34.76 -1.30 -4.17
N ASN A 401 -34.56 -2.61 -4.18
CA ASN A 401 -35.42 -3.50 -4.95
C ASN A 401 -36.76 -3.77 -4.27
N ASN A 402 -36.88 -3.44 -2.98
CA ASN A 402 -38.11 -3.56 -2.22
C ASN A 402 -38.90 -2.24 -2.28
N MET A 403 -39.90 -2.20 -3.16
CA MET A 403 -40.74 -1.00 -3.36
C MET A 403 -41.52 -0.59 -2.09
N GLU A 404 -41.99 -1.56 -1.30
CA GLU A 404 -42.73 -1.29 -0.05
C GLU A 404 -41.80 -0.63 0.99
N GLU A 405 -40.58 -1.08 1.09
CA GLU A 405 -39.55 -0.50 1.98
C GLU A 405 -39.20 0.93 1.54
N SER A 406 -38.98 1.14 0.25
CA SER A 406 -38.75 2.48 -0.31
C SER A 406 -39.91 3.46 0.00
N ILE A 407 -41.14 3.03 -0.19
CA ILE A 407 -42.33 3.85 0.10
C ILE A 407 -42.43 4.17 1.59
N ALA A 408 -42.29 3.13 2.45
CA ALA A 408 -42.37 3.30 3.89
C ALA A 408 -41.28 4.23 4.43
N PHE A 409 -40.07 4.10 3.89
CA PHE A 409 -38.95 4.93 4.29
C PHE A 409 -39.16 6.40 3.88
N GLN A 410 -39.52 6.67 2.63
CA GLN A 410 -39.73 8.03 2.14
C GLN A 410 -40.98 8.73 2.78
N GLN A 411 -41.98 7.96 3.17
CA GLN A 411 -43.14 8.51 3.93
C GLN A 411 -42.74 8.94 5.34
N LYS A 412 -41.84 8.18 5.97
CA LYS A 412 -41.32 8.46 7.32
C LYS A 412 -40.25 9.58 7.33
N HIS A 413 -39.51 9.71 6.25
CA HIS A 413 -38.45 10.68 6.06
C HIS A 413 -38.68 11.50 4.80
N PRO A 414 -39.59 12.54 4.86
CA PRO A 414 -39.84 13.43 3.72
C PRO A 414 -38.58 14.27 3.43
N PHE A 415 -38.12 14.22 2.18
CA PHE A 415 -36.95 14.95 1.73
C PHE A 415 -37.31 16.29 1.09
N ASP A 416 -36.51 17.32 1.35
CA ASP A 416 -36.63 18.66 0.74
C ASP A 416 -35.92 18.77 -0.62
N TRP A 417 -35.49 17.64 -1.20
CA TRP A 417 -34.80 17.55 -2.49
C TRP A 417 -35.42 16.48 -3.39
N ILE A 418 -34.84 16.31 -4.60
CA ILE A 418 -35.36 15.38 -5.61
C ILE A 418 -34.97 13.95 -5.24
N VAL A 419 -35.95 13.06 -5.05
CA VAL A 419 -35.77 11.62 -4.80
C VAL A 419 -36.40 10.83 -5.92
N LEU A 420 -35.60 10.17 -6.71
CA LEU A 420 -35.99 9.30 -7.82
C LEU A 420 -36.01 7.85 -7.39
N LYS A 421 -36.66 7.02 -8.17
CA LYS A 421 -36.75 5.58 -7.98
C LYS A 421 -36.26 4.87 -9.23
N SER A 422 -35.25 3.99 -9.04
CA SER A 422 -34.69 3.12 -10.08
C SER A 422 -34.17 1.84 -9.45
N ASN A 423 -33.37 1.07 -10.17
CA ASN A 423 -32.55 -0.02 -9.66
C ASN A 423 -31.24 -0.11 -10.46
N SER A 424 -30.23 -0.80 -9.89
CA SER A 424 -28.90 -0.90 -10.52
C SER A 424 -28.95 -1.52 -11.92
N THR A 425 -29.78 -2.54 -12.15
CA THR A 425 -29.94 -3.17 -13.47
C THR A 425 -30.45 -2.17 -14.51
N GLN A 426 -31.48 -1.41 -14.16
CA GLN A 426 -32.06 -0.39 -15.05
C GLN A 426 -31.05 0.72 -15.35
N LEU A 427 -30.30 1.20 -14.37
CA LEU A 427 -29.26 2.22 -14.59
C LEU A 427 -28.16 1.70 -15.51
N LYS A 428 -27.75 0.44 -15.33
CA LYS A 428 -26.74 -0.21 -16.17
C LYS A 428 -27.23 -0.36 -17.63
N GLU A 429 -28.44 -0.87 -17.83
CA GLU A 429 -29.01 -1.10 -19.17
C GLU A 429 -29.27 0.21 -19.92
N LYS A 430 -29.81 1.21 -19.24
CA LYS A 430 -30.26 2.47 -19.86
C LYS A 430 -29.12 3.50 -20.04
N TYR A 431 -28.18 3.54 -19.08
CA TYR A 431 -27.17 4.59 -19.01
C TYR A 431 -25.75 4.06 -19.05
N ASN A 432 -25.56 2.74 -19.09
CA ASN A 432 -24.26 2.09 -18.90
C ASN A 432 -23.57 2.51 -17.58
N LEU A 433 -24.37 2.78 -16.55
CA LEU A 433 -23.93 3.20 -15.23
C LEU A 433 -24.06 2.03 -14.25
N ASP A 434 -22.93 1.48 -13.83
CA ASP A 434 -22.84 0.27 -13.00
C ASP A 434 -22.60 0.66 -11.54
N ILE A 435 -23.67 0.89 -10.79
CA ILE A 435 -23.61 1.17 -9.34
C ILE A 435 -23.59 -0.15 -8.59
N GLU A 436 -22.39 -0.60 -8.18
CA GLU A 436 -22.18 -1.90 -7.53
C GLU A 436 -22.50 -1.86 -6.03
N MET A 437 -22.30 -0.73 -5.38
CA MET A 437 -22.51 -0.55 -3.94
C MET A 437 -23.19 0.78 -3.63
N THR A 438 -23.90 0.82 -2.49
CA THR A 438 -24.45 2.04 -1.90
C THR A 438 -23.94 2.19 -0.47
N PRO A 439 -23.70 3.41 0.02
CA PRO A 439 -23.89 4.71 -0.64
C PRO A 439 -22.84 5.02 -1.69
N ASP A 440 -23.24 5.78 -2.75
CA ASP A 440 -22.33 6.28 -3.78
C ASP A 440 -22.72 7.72 -4.15
N LEU A 441 -21.76 8.65 -4.12
CA LEU A 441 -22.03 10.08 -4.28
C LEU A 441 -21.08 10.70 -5.31
N TYR A 442 -21.69 11.53 -6.18
CA TYR A 442 -20.95 12.37 -7.14
C TYR A 442 -21.26 13.85 -6.86
N LEU A 443 -20.23 14.66 -6.75
CA LEU A 443 -20.37 16.10 -6.77
C LEU A 443 -20.13 16.60 -8.20
N LEU A 444 -21.10 17.33 -8.74
CA LEU A 444 -21.04 17.88 -10.10
C LEU A 444 -21.05 19.41 -10.05
N ASP A 445 -20.35 20.02 -11.00
CA ASP A 445 -20.42 21.46 -11.24
C ASP A 445 -21.71 21.89 -11.98
N LYS A 446 -21.82 23.18 -12.30
CA LYS A 446 -22.97 23.75 -13.04
C LYS A 446 -23.15 23.13 -14.42
N ASP A 447 -22.06 22.69 -15.05
CA ASP A 447 -22.06 22.08 -16.39
C ASP A 447 -22.21 20.55 -16.30
N LYS A 448 -22.42 20.01 -15.10
CA LYS A 448 -22.54 18.58 -14.79
C LYS A 448 -21.25 17.79 -15.03
N LYS A 449 -20.10 18.45 -14.94
CA LYS A 449 -18.83 17.75 -14.85
C LYS A 449 -18.59 17.25 -13.43
N ILE A 450 -17.97 16.10 -13.31
CA ILE A 450 -17.64 15.50 -12.02
C ILE A 450 -16.52 16.30 -11.36
N ILE A 451 -16.77 16.82 -10.16
CA ILE A 451 -15.76 17.44 -9.31
C ILE A 451 -15.16 16.39 -8.38
N ASN A 452 -16.01 15.56 -7.77
CA ASN A 452 -15.60 14.53 -6.82
C ASN A 452 -16.53 13.32 -6.88
N HIS A 453 -15.99 12.14 -6.57
CA HIS A 453 -16.70 10.88 -6.42
C HIS A 453 -16.28 10.21 -5.10
N THR A 454 -17.24 9.87 -4.24
CA THR A 454 -16.94 9.32 -2.91
C THR A 454 -18.16 8.65 -2.29
N PRO A 455 -18.01 7.59 -1.47
CA PRO A 455 -19.11 7.06 -0.65
C PRO A 455 -19.36 7.87 0.65
N LEU A 456 -18.57 8.91 0.92
CA LEU A 456 -18.58 9.64 2.18
C LEU A 456 -19.05 11.08 1.99
N TYR A 457 -20.17 11.41 2.60
CA TYR A 457 -20.78 12.75 2.56
C TYR A 457 -19.79 13.87 2.99
N ASN A 458 -19.03 13.67 4.07
CA ASN A 458 -18.13 14.71 4.59
C ASN A 458 -17.10 15.18 3.55
N GLN A 459 -16.66 14.32 2.66
CA GLN A 459 -15.75 14.70 1.58
C GLN A 459 -16.43 15.58 0.54
N ILE A 460 -17.75 15.44 0.31
CA ILE A 460 -18.51 16.35 -0.54
C ILE A 460 -18.54 17.75 0.06
N GLU A 461 -18.87 17.85 1.37
CA GLU A 461 -18.88 19.15 2.08
C GLU A 461 -17.49 19.81 2.08
N GLU A 462 -16.44 19.04 2.39
CA GLU A 462 -15.07 19.54 2.39
C GLU A 462 -14.65 20.04 1.01
N THR A 463 -14.98 19.31 -0.07
CA THR A 463 -14.68 19.71 -1.45
C THR A 463 -15.37 21.03 -1.81
N ILE A 464 -16.66 21.18 -1.52
CA ILE A 464 -17.38 22.43 -1.81
C ILE A 464 -16.76 23.61 -1.05
N ARG A 465 -16.45 23.43 0.25
CA ARG A 465 -15.83 24.47 1.06
C ARG A 465 -14.48 24.91 0.54
N SER A 466 -13.64 23.94 0.15
CA SER A 466 -12.31 24.23 -0.41
C SER A 466 -12.43 25.08 -1.69
N ILE A 467 -13.37 24.75 -2.58
CA ILE A 467 -13.58 25.51 -3.82
C ILE A 467 -14.07 26.93 -3.50
N GLU A 468 -15.02 27.07 -2.58
CA GLU A 468 -15.60 28.38 -2.20
C GLU A 468 -14.58 29.28 -1.45
N GLU A 469 -13.60 28.70 -0.77
CA GLU A 469 -12.54 29.44 -0.08
C GLU A 469 -11.43 29.90 -1.05
N GLU A 470 -11.30 29.27 -2.22
CA GLU A 470 -10.32 29.63 -3.25
C GLU A 470 -10.85 30.68 -4.26
N GLU A 471 -12.18 30.85 -4.39
CA GLU A 471 -12.85 31.89 -5.20
C GLU A 471 -12.94 33.24 -4.45
#